data_e63373ec37e06735d2bb74d0c4e1bd84
#
_entry.id   e63373ec37e06735d2bb74d0c4e1bd84
#
_cell.length_a   1.000
_cell.length_b   1.000
_cell.length_c   1.000
_cell.angle_alpha   90.00
_cell.angle_beta   90.00
_cell.angle_gamma   90.00
#
_symmetry.space_group_name_H-M   'P 1'
#
loop_
_entity.id
_entity.type
_entity.pdbx_description
1 polymer ?
#
loop_
_entity_poly.entity_id
_entity_poly.type
_entity_poly.pdbx_seq_one_letter_code
_entity_poly.pdbx_strand_id
1 'polypeptide(L)'
;MAGGSTTTWTGGIEHWTKKGDVKLFLWNRKPAPGTKPAGTLFFVHGSSMASQPTFDLHVPGRADSSVMQYFSKLGFDTWTMDNEGYGRSDKSRPINNDISNGADDLAAGTEYVMRQAGVARMHMYGISSGALKAGLFAQRHPQRIGRLALDAFVWTGEGSPTLAERKKKLPQFLAMNRRPIDRAFVHSIFNRDHPGTADDATIEAFADAILALDDSMPTGTYVDMCSKLPLLDPTKITAATIVMRGEYDGIAGFDDLIEFFKKLPNADKQFAVMAGISHASFQQKNYRVVYHILHSFFTQPDPAYRA
;
A
#
# COMPACT_ATOMS: atom_id res chain seq x y z
N MET A 1 13.20 19.57 -26.83
CA MET A 1 13.56 19.64 -25.39
C MET A 1 12.27 19.49 -24.61
N ALA A 2 11.97 18.29 -24.15
CA ALA A 2 10.81 18.04 -23.30
C ALA A 2 11.19 18.49 -21.88
N GLY A 3 10.56 19.56 -21.40
CA GLY A 3 10.70 20.01 -20.02
C GLY A 3 10.09 18.96 -19.09
N GLY A 4 10.94 18.14 -18.47
CA GLY A 4 10.51 17.23 -17.42
C GLY A 4 9.95 18.04 -16.26
N SER A 5 8.63 17.91 -16.03
CA SER A 5 7.99 18.41 -14.83
C SER A 5 8.56 17.62 -13.65
N THR A 6 9.49 18.23 -12.91
CA THR A 6 9.93 17.67 -11.64
C THR A 6 8.77 17.78 -10.66
N THR A 7 8.12 16.66 -10.37
CA THR A 7 7.10 16.58 -9.33
C THR A 7 7.74 16.96 -8.00
N THR A 8 7.48 18.17 -7.55
CA THR A 8 8.03 18.67 -6.27
C THR A 8 7.07 18.28 -5.15
N TRP A 9 7.50 17.37 -4.30
CA TRP A 9 6.74 16.95 -3.11
C TRP A 9 6.85 18.05 -2.04
N THR A 10 5.74 18.72 -1.75
CA THR A 10 5.70 19.84 -0.80
C THR A 10 4.80 19.54 0.39
N GLY A 11 5.06 20.17 1.53
CA GLY A 11 4.19 20.13 2.72
C GLY A 11 4.28 18.86 3.57
N GLY A 12 5.26 18.00 3.31
CA GLY A 12 5.63 16.88 4.17
C GLY A 12 7.08 16.97 4.63
N ILE A 13 7.51 16.02 5.44
CA ILE A 13 8.84 15.97 6.06
C ILE A 13 9.54 14.69 5.63
N GLU A 14 10.77 14.82 5.15
CA GLU A 14 11.64 13.69 4.81
C GLU A 14 12.28 13.11 6.04
N HIS A 15 12.30 11.79 6.12
CA HIS A 15 13.00 11.05 7.16
C HIS A 15 13.77 9.88 6.56
N TRP A 16 14.75 9.42 7.32
CA TRP A 16 15.59 8.30 6.92
C TRP A 16 15.82 7.36 8.09
N THR A 17 15.77 6.05 7.83
CA THR A 17 16.18 5.02 8.77
C THR A 17 17.05 3.99 8.05
N LYS A 18 17.48 2.95 8.76
CA LYS A 18 18.28 1.86 8.20
C LYS A 18 17.74 0.51 8.63
N LYS A 19 17.83 -0.46 7.72
CA LYS A 19 17.74 -1.89 7.98
C LYS A 19 19.14 -2.48 7.76
N GLY A 20 19.94 -2.67 8.81
CA GLY A 20 21.38 -2.91 8.67
C GLY A 20 22.05 -1.74 7.91
N ASP A 21 22.70 -2.05 6.78
CA ASP A 21 23.33 -1.04 5.92
C ASP A 21 22.42 -0.40 4.90
N VAL A 22 21.20 -0.93 4.70
CA VAL A 22 20.21 -0.44 3.73
C VAL A 22 19.54 0.83 4.25
N LYS A 23 19.64 1.93 3.52
CA LYS A 23 18.93 3.18 3.83
C LYS A 23 17.50 3.10 3.31
N LEU A 24 16.55 3.44 4.17
CA LEU A 24 15.13 3.48 3.85
C LEU A 24 14.61 4.90 4.00
N PHE A 25 13.95 5.37 2.94
CA PHE A 25 13.31 6.68 2.89
C PHE A 25 11.90 6.60 3.48
N LEU A 26 11.55 7.59 4.34
CA LEU A 26 10.19 7.76 4.85
C LEU A 26 9.71 9.19 4.56
N TRP A 27 8.40 9.30 4.38
CA TRP A 27 7.71 10.56 4.17
C TRP A 27 6.61 10.73 5.19
N ASN A 28 6.51 11.91 5.81
CA ASN A 28 5.58 12.21 6.89
C ASN A 28 4.77 13.48 6.60
N ARG A 29 3.47 13.43 6.85
CA ARG A 29 2.63 14.62 6.99
C ARG A 29 2.09 14.68 8.41
N LYS A 30 2.46 15.72 9.14
CA LYS A 30 1.96 15.98 10.50
C LYS A 30 0.46 16.32 10.48
N PRO A 31 -0.26 16.06 11.58
CA PRO A 31 -1.63 16.53 11.74
C PRO A 31 -1.74 18.03 11.45
N ALA A 32 -2.81 18.45 10.78
CA ALA A 32 -3.04 19.86 10.52
C ALA A 32 -3.15 20.64 11.85
N PRO A 33 -2.61 21.86 11.94
CA PRO A 33 -2.68 22.65 13.16
C PRO A 33 -4.12 22.82 13.67
N GLY A 34 -4.32 22.68 14.98
CA GLY A 34 -5.62 22.82 15.62
C GLY A 34 -6.56 21.63 15.51
N THR A 35 -6.15 20.53 14.85
CA THR A 35 -6.95 19.30 14.79
C THR A 35 -6.78 18.46 16.06
N LYS A 36 -7.85 17.75 16.45
CA LYS A 36 -7.77 16.76 17.54
C LYS A 36 -6.93 15.56 17.06
N PRO A 37 -5.92 15.12 17.81
CA PRO A 37 -5.13 13.95 17.45
C PRO A 37 -6.01 12.71 17.25
N ALA A 38 -5.87 12.04 16.09
CA ALA A 38 -6.62 10.85 15.71
C ALA A 38 -5.76 9.57 15.70
N GLY A 39 -4.44 9.70 15.89
CA GLY A 39 -3.50 8.58 15.92
C GLY A 39 -2.42 8.69 14.82
N THR A 40 -1.57 7.68 14.75
CA THR A 40 -0.54 7.53 13.73
C THR A 40 -1.00 6.50 12.70
N LEU A 41 -0.91 6.84 11.42
CA LEU A 41 -1.33 6.00 10.29
C LEU A 41 -0.17 5.79 9.31
N PHE A 42 0.21 4.53 9.09
CA PHE A 42 1.30 4.13 8.22
C PHE A 42 0.77 3.46 6.95
N PHE A 43 1.18 3.95 5.78
CA PHE A 43 0.78 3.45 4.46
C PHE A 43 1.89 2.62 3.82
N VAL A 44 1.54 1.44 3.28
CA VAL A 44 2.46 0.46 2.68
C VAL A 44 2.15 0.25 1.21
N HIS A 45 3.09 0.62 0.33
CA HIS A 45 2.91 0.57 -1.12
C HIS A 45 3.02 -0.83 -1.72
N GLY A 46 2.43 -1.00 -2.90
CA GLY A 46 2.42 -2.23 -3.68
C GLY A 46 3.71 -2.48 -4.48
N SER A 47 3.61 -3.39 -5.48
CA SER A 47 4.77 -3.89 -6.26
C SER A 47 5.26 -2.95 -7.35
N SER A 48 4.44 -2.02 -7.79
CA SER A 48 4.66 -1.34 -9.08
C SER A 48 4.96 0.15 -8.91
N MET A 49 5.11 0.62 -7.69
CA MET A 49 5.16 2.04 -7.39
C MET A 49 5.85 2.33 -6.06
N ALA A 50 6.54 3.48 -5.98
CA ALA A 50 7.05 4.03 -4.74
C ALA A 50 5.93 4.62 -3.88
N SER A 51 6.24 4.97 -2.65
CA SER A 51 5.26 5.38 -1.64
C SER A 51 4.63 6.75 -1.90
N GLN A 52 5.43 7.76 -2.23
CA GLN A 52 4.92 9.13 -2.46
C GLN A 52 3.93 9.19 -3.63
N PRO A 53 4.20 8.61 -4.83
CA PRO A 53 3.22 8.54 -5.91
C PRO A 53 1.92 7.86 -5.50
N THR A 54 2.00 6.86 -4.64
CA THR A 54 0.83 6.09 -4.22
C THR A 54 -0.05 6.85 -3.23
N PHE A 55 0.57 7.52 -2.24
CA PHE A 55 -0.16 8.03 -1.08
C PHE A 55 -0.17 9.54 -0.95
N ASP A 56 0.73 10.24 -1.62
CA ASP A 56 0.83 11.69 -1.53
C ASP A 56 0.78 12.37 -2.90
N LEU A 57 0.07 11.77 -3.86
CA LEU A 57 -0.08 12.29 -5.21
C LEU A 57 -0.97 13.53 -5.20
N HIS A 58 -0.46 14.62 -5.79
CA HIS A 58 -1.22 15.84 -6.03
C HIS A 58 -1.61 15.92 -7.51
N VAL A 59 -2.92 15.89 -7.77
CA VAL A 59 -3.49 15.98 -9.12
C VAL A 59 -4.17 17.33 -9.29
N PRO A 60 -3.75 18.17 -10.25
CA PRO A 60 -4.41 19.46 -10.49
C PRO A 60 -5.91 19.30 -10.73
N GLY A 61 -6.71 20.13 -10.07
CA GLY A 61 -8.17 20.10 -10.20
C GLY A 61 -8.88 18.96 -9.43
N ARG A 62 -8.14 18.03 -8.82
CA ARG A 62 -8.70 16.94 -8.02
C ARG A 62 -8.55 17.24 -6.53
N ALA A 63 -9.64 17.65 -5.89
CA ALA A 63 -9.65 17.95 -4.46
C ALA A 63 -9.25 16.71 -3.63
N ASP A 64 -8.42 16.93 -2.60
CA ASP A 64 -7.97 15.87 -1.68
C ASP A 64 -7.36 14.64 -2.39
N SER A 65 -6.63 14.84 -3.51
CA SER A 65 -6.00 13.76 -4.27
C SER A 65 -4.92 13.02 -3.48
N SER A 66 -4.30 13.67 -2.48
CA SER A 66 -3.37 13.03 -1.54
C SER A 66 -4.13 12.45 -0.35
N VAL A 67 -4.08 11.12 -0.21
CA VAL A 67 -4.67 10.44 0.95
C VAL A 67 -3.95 10.82 2.25
N MET A 68 -2.62 11.00 2.22
CA MET A 68 -1.85 11.42 3.40
C MET A 68 -2.27 12.82 3.85
N GLN A 69 -2.43 13.77 2.92
CA GLN A 69 -2.91 15.12 3.25
C GLN A 69 -4.35 15.09 3.76
N TYR A 70 -5.23 14.29 3.16
CA TYR A 70 -6.59 14.14 3.62
C TYR A 70 -6.66 13.68 5.08
N PHE A 71 -5.96 12.60 5.42
CA PHE A 71 -5.94 12.09 6.80
C PHE A 71 -5.21 13.02 7.77
N SER A 72 -4.19 13.78 7.32
CA SER A 72 -3.55 14.77 8.17
C SER A 72 -4.51 15.91 8.57
N LYS A 73 -5.42 16.33 7.67
CA LYS A 73 -6.51 17.28 7.97
C LYS A 73 -7.52 16.74 8.98
N LEU A 74 -7.61 15.42 9.14
CA LEU A 74 -8.47 14.75 10.12
C LEU A 74 -7.75 14.43 11.44
N GLY A 75 -6.53 14.94 11.63
CA GLY A 75 -5.78 14.80 12.88
C GLY A 75 -4.85 13.58 12.95
N PHE A 76 -4.67 12.82 11.86
CA PHE A 76 -3.71 11.72 11.84
C PHE A 76 -2.28 12.21 11.54
N ASP A 77 -1.29 11.66 12.26
CA ASP A 77 0.13 11.72 11.89
C ASP A 77 0.37 10.64 10.83
N THR A 78 0.43 11.03 9.54
CA THR A 78 0.48 10.10 8.42
C THR A 78 1.91 9.86 7.96
N TRP A 79 2.26 8.60 7.75
CA TRP A 79 3.57 8.13 7.35
C TRP A 79 3.50 7.16 6.19
N THR A 80 4.53 7.18 5.38
CA THR A 80 4.77 6.14 4.38
C THR A 80 6.27 5.93 4.21
N MET A 81 6.66 4.83 3.56
CA MET A 81 8.06 4.45 3.36
C MET A 81 8.21 3.81 1.99
N ASP A 82 9.31 4.13 1.30
CA ASP A 82 9.77 3.34 0.18
C ASP A 82 10.45 2.08 0.71
N ASN A 83 9.95 0.91 0.33
CA ASN A 83 10.65 -0.35 0.59
C ASN A 83 11.99 -0.36 -0.16
N GLU A 84 12.95 -1.17 0.30
CA GLU A 84 14.19 -1.39 -0.42
C GLU A 84 13.92 -1.75 -1.88
N GLY A 85 14.66 -1.15 -2.79
CA GLY A 85 14.48 -1.32 -4.22
C GLY A 85 13.49 -0.37 -4.89
N TYR A 86 12.81 0.51 -4.15
CA TYR A 86 11.82 1.46 -4.65
C TYR A 86 12.16 2.89 -4.32
N GLY A 87 11.73 3.80 -5.18
CA GLY A 87 11.73 5.23 -4.95
C GLY A 87 13.08 5.78 -4.53
N ARG A 88 13.14 6.36 -3.34
CA ARG A 88 14.33 6.99 -2.77
C ARG A 88 15.12 6.10 -1.81
N SER A 89 14.60 4.91 -1.47
CA SER A 89 15.33 3.91 -0.70
C SER A 89 16.45 3.25 -1.51
N ASP A 90 17.42 2.63 -0.84
CA ASP A 90 18.53 1.96 -1.49
C ASP A 90 18.05 0.88 -2.49
N LYS A 91 18.75 0.84 -3.64
CA LYS A 91 18.49 -0.10 -4.76
C LYS A 91 19.74 -0.90 -5.13
N SER A 92 20.83 -0.78 -4.34
CA SER A 92 22.15 -1.25 -4.72
C SER A 92 22.37 -2.75 -4.55
N ARG A 93 21.60 -3.41 -3.66
CA ARG A 93 21.79 -4.85 -3.42
C ARG A 93 21.22 -5.68 -4.58
N PRO A 94 21.92 -6.73 -5.03
CA PRO A 94 21.47 -7.58 -6.13
C PRO A 94 20.43 -8.61 -5.65
N ILE A 95 19.35 -8.15 -4.99
CA ILE A 95 18.24 -8.96 -4.49
C ILE A 95 16.94 -8.54 -5.17
N ASN A 96 15.95 -9.41 -5.15
CA ASN A 96 14.68 -9.17 -5.83
C ASN A 96 13.59 -8.54 -4.94
N ASN A 97 13.90 -8.24 -3.66
CA ASN A 97 13.00 -7.55 -2.71
C ASN A 97 11.61 -8.18 -2.64
N ASP A 98 11.52 -9.37 -2.09
CA ASP A 98 10.29 -10.14 -1.92
C ASP A 98 9.39 -9.61 -0.77
N ILE A 99 8.27 -10.28 -0.51
CA ILE A 99 7.31 -9.89 0.53
C ILE A 99 7.96 -9.94 1.93
N SER A 100 8.79 -10.94 2.21
CA SER A 100 9.49 -11.05 3.50
C SER A 100 10.47 -9.91 3.71
N ASN A 101 11.26 -9.57 2.68
CA ASN A 101 12.14 -8.40 2.73
C ASN A 101 11.36 -7.10 3.00
N GLY A 102 10.19 -6.94 2.36
CA GLY A 102 9.32 -5.79 2.61
C GLY A 102 8.77 -5.74 4.04
N ALA A 103 8.44 -6.88 4.64
CA ALA A 103 8.04 -6.94 6.06
C ALA A 103 9.20 -6.59 7.00
N ASP A 104 10.44 -6.95 6.67
CA ASP A 104 11.64 -6.57 7.42
C ASP A 104 11.94 -5.06 7.29
N ASP A 105 11.70 -4.46 6.10
CA ASP A 105 11.74 -3.00 5.92
C ASP A 105 10.72 -2.30 6.84
N LEU A 106 9.49 -2.83 6.90
CA LEU A 106 8.44 -2.31 7.79
C LEU A 106 8.86 -2.42 9.27
N ALA A 107 9.58 -3.46 9.66
CA ALA A 107 10.07 -3.59 11.04
C ALA A 107 11.02 -2.44 11.41
N ALA A 108 11.95 -2.09 10.52
CA ALA A 108 12.87 -0.96 10.70
C ALA A 108 12.16 0.39 10.62
N GLY A 109 11.29 0.57 9.60
CA GLY A 109 10.56 1.82 9.39
C GLY A 109 9.59 2.13 10.52
N THR A 110 8.80 1.15 10.97
CA THR A 110 7.84 1.34 12.06
C THR A 110 8.51 1.61 13.39
N GLU A 111 9.64 0.98 13.68
CA GLU A 111 10.43 1.27 14.88
C GLU A 111 10.90 2.72 14.91
N TYR A 112 11.37 3.23 13.78
CA TYR A 112 11.73 4.64 13.63
C TYR A 112 10.53 5.56 13.87
N VAL A 113 9.39 5.28 13.20
CA VAL A 113 8.16 6.07 13.31
C VAL A 113 7.63 6.09 14.74
N MET A 114 7.60 4.95 15.43
CA MET A 114 7.16 4.87 16.83
C MET A 114 7.99 5.78 17.75
N ARG A 115 9.31 5.83 17.55
CA ARG A 115 10.19 6.75 18.32
C ARG A 115 9.90 8.22 17.98
N GLN A 116 9.71 8.55 16.67
CA GLN A 116 9.45 9.93 16.23
C GLN A 116 8.06 10.45 16.64
N ALA A 117 7.06 9.59 16.64
CA ALA A 117 5.70 9.93 16.99
C ALA A 117 5.38 9.75 18.50
N GLY A 118 6.26 9.08 19.24
CA GLY A 118 6.06 8.81 20.68
C GLY A 118 4.90 7.83 20.94
N VAL A 119 4.68 6.87 20.05
CA VAL A 119 3.55 5.93 20.15
C VAL A 119 4.03 4.47 20.26
N ALA A 120 3.28 3.65 20.99
CA ALA A 120 3.56 2.21 21.10
C ALA A 120 2.93 1.39 19.98
N ARG A 121 1.90 1.90 19.32
CA ARG A 121 1.18 1.26 18.22
C ARG A 121 0.77 2.30 17.19
N MET A 122 0.58 1.85 15.95
CA MET A 122 0.06 2.66 14.86
C MET A 122 -0.98 1.89 14.06
N HIS A 123 -1.87 2.60 13.40
CA HIS A 123 -2.73 2.03 12.37
C HIS A 123 -1.90 1.79 11.10
N MET A 124 -2.25 0.75 10.34
CA MET A 124 -1.53 0.43 9.11
C MET A 124 -2.51 0.13 7.99
N TYR A 125 -2.20 0.67 6.82
CA TYR A 125 -2.87 0.37 5.56
C TYR A 125 -1.87 -0.18 4.56
N GLY A 126 -2.20 -1.28 3.91
CA GLY A 126 -1.41 -1.83 2.80
C GLY A 126 -2.27 -2.11 1.59
N ILE A 127 -1.73 -1.84 0.39
CA ILE A 127 -2.41 -2.09 -0.88
C ILE A 127 -1.64 -3.09 -1.73
N SER A 128 -2.35 -4.05 -2.37
CA SER A 128 -1.76 -5.04 -3.27
C SER A 128 -0.67 -5.86 -2.56
N SER A 129 0.53 -5.98 -3.09
CA SER A 129 1.64 -6.61 -2.37
C SER A 129 2.02 -5.86 -1.08
N GLY A 130 1.67 -4.58 -0.96
CA GLY A 130 1.78 -3.83 0.30
C GLY A 130 0.87 -4.38 1.39
N ALA A 131 -0.30 -4.89 1.04
CA ALA A 131 -1.18 -5.59 1.99
C ALA A 131 -0.56 -6.92 2.44
N LEU A 132 0.13 -7.65 1.56
CA LEU A 132 0.88 -8.86 1.94
C LEU A 132 2.04 -8.53 2.88
N LYS A 133 2.80 -7.46 2.61
CA LYS A 133 3.89 -6.99 3.49
C LYS A 133 3.35 -6.57 4.85
N ALA A 134 2.27 -5.76 4.87
CA ALA A 134 1.62 -5.29 6.09
C ALA A 134 1.01 -6.44 6.91
N GLY A 135 0.36 -7.40 6.26
CA GLY A 135 -0.18 -8.59 6.89
C GLY A 135 0.91 -9.49 7.50
N LEU A 136 2.00 -9.72 6.76
CA LEU A 136 3.14 -10.50 7.26
C LEU A 136 3.83 -9.77 8.43
N PHE A 137 3.98 -8.46 8.34
CA PHE A 137 4.49 -7.64 9.43
C PHE A 137 3.58 -7.72 10.67
N ALA A 138 2.25 -7.65 10.50
CA ALA A 138 1.31 -7.76 11.60
C ALA A 138 1.34 -9.13 12.29
N GLN A 139 1.61 -10.22 11.56
CA GLN A 139 1.83 -11.54 12.16
C GLN A 139 3.12 -11.61 13.00
N ARG A 140 4.19 -10.94 12.54
CA ARG A 140 5.50 -10.94 13.22
C ARG A 140 5.58 -9.96 14.39
N HIS A 141 4.82 -8.84 14.31
CA HIS A 141 4.87 -7.72 15.27
C HIS A 141 3.46 -7.25 15.66
N PRO A 142 2.57 -8.14 16.14
CA PRO A 142 1.17 -7.78 16.42
C PRO A 142 1.03 -6.65 17.45
N GLN A 143 2.00 -6.52 18.37
CA GLN A 143 2.01 -5.48 19.41
C GLN A 143 2.21 -4.05 18.86
N ARG A 144 2.70 -3.91 17.63
CA ARG A 144 2.92 -2.60 16.98
C ARG A 144 1.70 -2.11 16.19
N ILE A 145 0.69 -2.95 16.00
CA ILE A 145 -0.50 -2.65 15.19
C ILE A 145 -1.67 -2.23 16.08
N GLY A 146 -2.26 -1.09 15.76
CA GLY A 146 -3.56 -0.67 16.30
C GLY A 146 -4.70 -1.31 15.51
N ARG A 147 -5.00 -0.80 14.32
CA ARG A 147 -5.95 -1.34 13.33
C ARG A 147 -5.23 -1.58 12.02
N LEU A 148 -5.61 -2.62 11.28
CA LEU A 148 -5.00 -3.05 10.03
C LEU A 148 -6.01 -3.01 8.87
N ALA A 149 -5.69 -2.29 7.80
CA ALA A 149 -6.45 -2.30 6.56
C ALA A 149 -5.65 -2.99 5.46
N LEU A 150 -6.19 -4.06 4.89
CA LEU A 150 -5.61 -4.85 3.81
C LEU A 150 -6.46 -4.69 2.55
N ASP A 151 -5.92 -4.01 1.55
CA ASP A 151 -6.64 -3.63 0.33
C ASP A 151 -6.06 -4.30 -0.91
N ALA A 152 -6.93 -4.75 -1.81
CA ALA A 152 -6.60 -5.13 -3.19
C ALA A 152 -5.51 -6.23 -3.30
N PHE A 153 -5.51 -7.24 -2.43
CA PHE A 153 -4.48 -8.27 -2.40
C PHE A 153 -4.98 -9.66 -2.84
N VAL A 154 -4.06 -10.58 -3.06
CA VAL A 154 -4.33 -12.00 -3.25
C VAL A 154 -3.96 -12.76 -1.99
N TRP A 155 -4.74 -13.76 -1.62
CA TRP A 155 -4.38 -14.68 -0.53
C TRP A 155 -3.84 -16.01 -1.08
N THR A 156 -4.67 -16.81 -1.73
CA THR A 156 -4.27 -18.03 -2.44
C THR A 156 -4.09 -17.79 -3.93
N GLY A 157 -4.75 -16.76 -4.45
CA GLY A 157 -4.81 -16.40 -5.86
C GLY A 157 -5.92 -17.11 -6.62
N GLU A 158 -6.81 -17.81 -5.93
CA GLU A 158 -8.00 -18.38 -6.54
C GLU A 158 -8.93 -17.28 -7.05
N GLY A 159 -9.52 -17.48 -8.22
CA GLY A 159 -10.43 -16.50 -8.83
C GLY A 159 -9.77 -15.17 -9.25
N SER A 160 -8.42 -15.14 -9.41
CA SER A 160 -7.69 -13.94 -9.84
C SER A 160 -7.24 -14.05 -11.32
N PRO A 161 -7.97 -13.46 -12.28
CA PRO A 161 -7.60 -13.54 -13.69
C PRO A 161 -6.28 -12.82 -13.98
N THR A 162 -6.04 -11.68 -13.35
CA THR A 162 -4.79 -10.93 -13.51
C THR A 162 -3.57 -11.69 -12.98
N LEU A 163 -3.71 -12.42 -11.87
CA LEU A 163 -2.63 -13.27 -11.37
C LEU A 163 -2.39 -14.46 -12.28
N ALA A 164 -3.44 -15.08 -12.83
CA ALA A 164 -3.31 -16.18 -13.80
C ALA A 164 -2.46 -15.76 -15.01
N GLU A 165 -2.70 -14.56 -15.56
CA GLU A 165 -1.87 -14.00 -16.64
C GLU A 165 -0.43 -13.70 -16.20
N ARG A 166 -0.23 -13.22 -14.96
CA ARG A 166 1.12 -12.98 -14.42
C ARG A 166 1.91 -14.25 -14.22
N LYS A 167 1.29 -15.35 -13.82
CA LYS A 167 1.96 -16.66 -13.65
C LYS A 167 2.62 -17.14 -14.94
N LYS A 168 2.07 -16.82 -16.13
CA LYS A 168 2.69 -17.12 -17.41
C LYS A 168 4.03 -16.42 -17.63
N LYS A 169 4.26 -15.30 -16.92
CA LYS A 169 5.52 -14.52 -16.98
C LYS A 169 6.51 -14.86 -15.85
N LEU A 170 6.22 -15.86 -15.03
CA LEU A 170 7.08 -16.26 -13.90
C LEU A 170 8.55 -16.52 -14.32
N PRO A 171 8.85 -17.23 -15.44
CA PRO A 171 10.24 -17.42 -15.87
C PRO A 171 10.98 -16.09 -16.10
N GLN A 172 10.30 -15.07 -16.60
CA GLN A 172 10.90 -13.74 -16.80
C GLN A 172 11.20 -13.06 -15.46
N PHE A 173 10.30 -13.18 -14.46
CA PHE A 173 10.53 -12.61 -13.13
C PHE A 173 11.67 -13.31 -12.37
N LEU A 174 11.85 -14.61 -12.58
CA LEU A 174 12.93 -15.38 -11.99
C LEU A 174 14.30 -15.07 -12.64
N ALA A 175 14.33 -14.67 -13.90
CA ALA A 175 15.56 -14.38 -14.64
C ALA A 175 16.19 -13.03 -14.28
N MET A 176 15.52 -12.17 -13.50
CA MET A 176 16.01 -10.83 -13.19
C MET A 176 15.58 -10.39 -11.79
N ASN A 177 16.41 -9.57 -11.13
CA ASN A 177 16.05 -8.97 -9.83
C ASN A 177 15.13 -7.74 -9.99
N ARG A 178 15.20 -7.07 -11.13
CA ARG A 178 14.40 -5.88 -11.44
C ARG A 178 13.90 -5.97 -12.87
N ARG A 179 12.68 -5.53 -13.11
CA ARG A 179 12.10 -5.38 -14.46
C ARG A 179 11.95 -3.91 -14.81
N PRO A 180 12.16 -3.52 -16.06
CA PRO A 180 11.89 -2.15 -16.51
C PRO A 180 10.41 -1.81 -16.40
N ILE A 181 10.13 -0.53 -16.21
CA ILE A 181 8.79 0.06 -16.29
C ILE A 181 8.80 1.26 -17.24
N ASP A 182 7.66 1.50 -17.83
CA ASP A 182 7.42 2.63 -18.71
C ASP A 182 6.00 3.19 -18.51
N ARG A 183 5.67 4.24 -19.22
CA ARG A 183 4.35 4.88 -19.16
C ARG A 183 3.23 3.92 -19.56
N ALA A 184 3.44 3.09 -20.59
CA ALA A 184 2.45 2.10 -21.03
C ALA A 184 2.15 1.08 -19.91
N PHE A 185 3.19 0.65 -19.22
CA PHE A 185 3.01 -0.22 -18.03
C PHE A 185 2.19 0.47 -16.94
N VAL A 186 2.46 1.76 -16.63
CA VAL A 186 1.68 2.49 -15.62
C VAL A 186 0.22 2.62 -16.03
N HIS A 187 -0.07 2.98 -17.28
CA HIS A 187 -1.43 3.01 -17.83
C HIS A 187 -2.14 1.66 -17.68
N SER A 188 -1.42 0.56 -17.88
CA SER A 188 -1.99 -0.79 -17.77
C SER A 188 -2.49 -1.12 -16.36
N ILE A 189 -2.00 -0.45 -15.31
CA ILE A 189 -2.49 -0.64 -13.94
C ILE A 189 -3.96 -0.23 -13.82
N PHE A 190 -4.37 0.78 -14.57
CA PHE A 190 -5.72 1.35 -14.54
C PHE A 190 -6.68 0.72 -15.54
N ASN A 191 -6.15 0.22 -16.67
CA ASN A 191 -6.95 -0.17 -17.83
C ASN A 191 -7.14 -1.68 -17.96
N ARG A 192 -6.28 -2.51 -17.32
CA ARG A 192 -6.28 -3.97 -17.52
C ARG A 192 -7.52 -4.67 -16.96
N ASP A 193 -7.99 -4.21 -15.78
CA ASP A 193 -9.09 -4.89 -15.07
C ASP A 193 -10.45 -4.31 -15.50
N HIS A 194 -10.58 -2.98 -15.49
CA HIS A 194 -11.78 -2.28 -15.94
C HIS A 194 -11.44 -0.84 -16.37
N PRO A 195 -11.42 -0.52 -17.68
CA PRO A 195 -11.12 0.82 -18.17
C PRO A 195 -12.17 1.86 -17.72
N GLY A 196 -11.72 3.11 -17.52
CA GLY A 196 -12.61 4.25 -17.24
C GLY A 196 -12.94 4.48 -15.77
N THR A 197 -12.43 3.66 -14.85
CA THR A 197 -12.58 3.87 -13.40
C THR A 197 -11.66 4.95 -12.85
N ALA A 198 -10.57 5.31 -13.55
CA ALA A 198 -9.72 6.45 -13.28
C ALA A 198 -9.83 7.49 -14.41
N ASP A 199 -9.57 8.76 -14.13
CA ASP A 199 -9.48 9.80 -15.15
C ASP A 199 -8.05 9.95 -15.68
N ASP A 200 -7.93 10.37 -16.95
CA ASP A 200 -6.63 10.45 -17.64
C ASP A 200 -5.66 11.40 -16.92
N ALA A 201 -6.14 12.52 -16.38
CA ALA A 201 -5.30 13.48 -15.65
C ALA A 201 -4.66 12.83 -14.41
N THR A 202 -5.40 11.95 -13.72
CA THR A 202 -4.87 11.19 -12.57
C THR A 202 -3.85 10.15 -13.03
N ILE A 203 -4.14 9.42 -14.12
CA ILE A 203 -3.24 8.40 -14.66
C ILE A 203 -1.91 9.03 -15.10
N GLU A 204 -1.96 10.17 -15.81
CA GLU A 204 -0.76 10.89 -16.25
C GLU A 204 0.04 11.45 -15.08
N ALA A 205 -0.59 12.11 -14.12
CA ALA A 205 0.09 12.61 -12.93
C ALA A 205 0.75 11.47 -12.13
N PHE A 206 0.11 10.31 -12.05
CA PHE A 206 0.66 9.13 -11.39
C PHE A 206 1.85 8.56 -12.17
N ALA A 207 1.77 8.49 -13.51
CA ALA A 207 2.85 8.04 -14.35
C ALA A 207 4.08 8.96 -14.26
N ASP A 208 3.87 10.28 -14.32
CA ASP A 208 4.93 11.26 -14.14
C ASP A 208 5.63 11.11 -12.78
N ALA A 209 4.84 10.95 -11.71
CA ALA A 209 5.37 10.82 -10.37
C ALA A 209 6.18 9.52 -10.15
N ILE A 210 5.74 8.40 -10.73
CA ILE A 210 6.47 7.12 -10.65
C ILE A 210 7.75 7.18 -11.45
N LEU A 211 7.67 7.60 -12.73
CA LEU A 211 8.81 7.58 -13.64
C LEU A 211 9.88 8.63 -13.29
N ALA A 212 9.56 9.63 -12.48
CA ALA A 212 10.54 10.54 -11.90
C ALA A 212 11.41 9.88 -10.82
N LEU A 213 10.95 8.78 -10.20
CA LEU A 213 11.64 8.08 -9.13
C LEU A 213 12.26 6.74 -9.56
N ASP A 214 11.61 6.04 -10.47
CA ASP A 214 11.96 4.68 -10.84
C ASP A 214 11.84 4.44 -12.35
N ASP A 215 12.84 3.78 -12.92
CA ASP A 215 12.85 3.24 -14.29
C ASP A 215 12.62 1.72 -14.32
N SER A 216 12.69 1.11 -13.16
CA SER A 216 12.56 -0.35 -12.99
C SER A 216 12.04 -0.67 -11.59
N MET A 217 11.42 -1.84 -11.44
CA MET A 217 10.84 -2.33 -10.18
C MET A 217 11.40 -3.71 -9.80
N PRO A 218 11.59 -4.01 -8.50
CA PRO A 218 11.94 -5.35 -8.04
C PRO A 218 10.93 -6.41 -8.49
N THR A 219 11.42 -7.62 -8.73
CA THR A 219 10.58 -8.75 -9.19
C THR A 219 10.11 -9.67 -8.07
N GLY A 220 10.68 -9.57 -6.87
CA GLY A 220 10.45 -10.54 -5.79
C GLY A 220 9.00 -10.67 -5.36
N THR A 221 8.26 -9.57 -5.27
CA THR A 221 6.83 -9.63 -4.95
C THR A 221 6.01 -10.34 -6.03
N TYR A 222 6.41 -10.23 -7.31
CA TYR A 222 5.78 -10.97 -8.41
C TYR A 222 6.11 -12.45 -8.35
N VAL A 223 7.38 -12.80 -8.07
CA VAL A 223 7.81 -14.20 -7.86
C VAL A 223 6.99 -14.82 -6.73
N ASP A 224 6.89 -14.15 -5.59
CA ASP A 224 6.14 -14.63 -4.43
C ASP A 224 4.66 -14.85 -4.75
N MET A 225 3.98 -13.87 -5.33
CA MET A 225 2.57 -13.99 -5.68
C MET A 225 2.31 -15.04 -6.77
N CYS A 226 3.25 -15.25 -7.70
CA CYS A 226 3.08 -16.23 -8.78
C CYS A 226 3.42 -17.66 -8.37
N SER A 227 4.22 -17.89 -7.30
CA SER A 227 4.77 -19.22 -7.00
C SER A 227 4.70 -19.67 -5.56
N LYS A 228 4.39 -18.78 -4.57
CA LYS A 228 4.52 -19.09 -3.15
C LYS A 228 3.26 -18.83 -2.30
N LEU A 229 2.13 -18.48 -2.93
CA LEU A 229 0.88 -18.26 -2.17
C LEU A 229 0.36 -19.57 -1.53
N PRO A 230 -0.25 -19.48 -0.34
CA PRO A 230 -0.48 -18.28 0.46
C PRO A 230 0.75 -17.87 1.27
N LEU A 231 0.99 -16.54 1.36
CA LEU A 231 2.09 -15.96 2.16
C LEU A 231 1.64 -15.54 3.56
N LEU A 232 0.33 -15.40 3.76
CA LEU A 232 -0.28 -15.00 5.03
C LEU A 232 -1.06 -16.18 5.63
N ASP A 233 -0.89 -16.34 6.94
CA ASP A 233 -1.78 -17.15 7.77
C ASP A 233 -2.75 -16.20 8.51
N PRO A 234 -4.01 -16.05 8.07
CA PRO A 234 -4.94 -15.12 8.67
C PRO A 234 -5.18 -15.39 10.16
N THR A 235 -5.01 -16.63 10.64
CA THR A 235 -5.21 -16.98 12.06
C THR A 235 -4.17 -16.32 12.99
N LYS A 236 -3.05 -15.84 12.44
CA LYS A 236 -2.00 -15.14 13.17
C LYS A 236 -2.16 -13.61 13.15
N ILE A 237 -3.13 -13.07 12.43
CA ILE A 237 -3.41 -11.62 12.39
C ILE A 237 -4.43 -11.31 13.48
N THR A 238 -3.95 -10.91 14.66
CA THR A 238 -4.78 -10.67 15.85
C THR A 238 -5.31 -9.25 15.96
N ALA A 239 -4.82 -8.31 15.15
CA ALA A 239 -5.31 -6.93 15.13
C ALA A 239 -6.74 -6.85 14.59
N ALA A 240 -7.49 -5.82 15.03
CA ALA A 240 -8.73 -5.44 14.35
C ALA A 240 -8.43 -5.15 12.88
N THR A 241 -9.12 -5.84 11.96
CA THR A 241 -8.74 -5.85 10.55
C THR A 241 -9.93 -5.57 9.62
N ILE A 242 -9.73 -4.68 8.65
CA ILE A 242 -10.62 -4.54 7.50
C ILE A 242 -9.95 -5.13 6.25
N VAL A 243 -10.67 -5.98 5.53
CA VAL A 243 -10.31 -6.49 4.20
C VAL A 243 -11.11 -5.71 3.17
N MET A 244 -10.42 -5.13 2.19
CA MET A 244 -11.02 -4.26 1.19
C MET A 244 -10.67 -4.72 -0.22
N ARG A 245 -11.61 -4.55 -1.15
CA ARG A 245 -11.36 -4.76 -2.59
C ARG A 245 -12.22 -3.83 -3.44
N GLY A 246 -11.70 -3.46 -4.60
CA GLY A 246 -12.49 -2.81 -5.63
C GLY A 246 -13.49 -3.77 -6.28
N GLU A 247 -14.65 -3.26 -6.70
CA GLU A 247 -15.66 -4.04 -7.45
C GLU A 247 -15.05 -4.72 -8.68
N TYR A 248 -14.19 -4.00 -9.40
CA TYR A 248 -13.56 -4.44 -10.66
C TYR A 248 -12.10 -4.89 -10.51
N ASP A 249 -11.64 -5.16 -9.29
CA ASP A 249 -10.26 -5.60 -9.06
C ASP A 249 -10.04 -7.03 -9.56
N GLY A 250 -9.29 -7.18 -10.65
CA GLY A 250 -8.96 -8.46 -11.27
C GLY A 250 -7.84 -9.24 -10.56
N ILE A 251 -7.21 -8.66 -9.52
CA ILE A 251 -6.19 -9.33 -8.68
C ILE A 251 -6.83 -9.94 -7.45
N ALA A 252 -7.63 -9.16 -6.74
CA ALA A 252 -8.22 -9.53 -5.46
C ALA A 252 -9.51 -10.35 -5.67
N GLY A 253 -9.40 -11.67 -5.77
CA GLY A 253 -10.53 -12.57 -5.94
C GLY A 253 -11.53 -12.43 -4.78
N PHE A 254 -12.84 -12.30 -5.10
CA PHE A 254 -13.84 -12.04 -4.06
C PHE A 254 -13.91 -13.19 -3.05
N ASP A 255 -14.09 -14.43 -3.55
CA ASP A 255 -14.22 -15.61 -2.69
C ASP A 255 -12.92 -15.92 -1.94
N ASP A 256 -11.76 -15.72 -2.58
CA ASP A 256 -10.43 -15.86 -1.96
C ASP A 256 -10.30 -14.95 -0.72
N LEU A 257 -10.72 -13.69 -0.86
CA LEU A 257 -10.67 -12.74 0.25
C LEU A 257 -11.76 -12.98 1.32
N ILE A 258 -12.92 -13.49 0.95
CA ILE A 258 -13.96 -13.91 1.91
C ILE A 258 -13.45 -15.07 2.77
N GLU A 259 -12.78 -16.05 2.17
CA GLU A 259 -12.19 -17.17 2.92
C GLU A 259 -11.05 -16.71 3.84
N PHE A 260 -10.22 -15.76 3.41
CA PHE A 260 -9.25 -15.09 4.27
C PHE A 260 -9.93 -14.40 5.46
N PHE A 261 -10.96 -13.58 5.19
CA PHE A 261 -11.70 -12.82 6.19
C PHE A 261 -12.35 -13.72 7.25
N LYS A 262 -12.95 -14.85 6.85
CA LYS A 262 -13.56 -15.81 7.77
C LYS A 262 -12.56 -16.33 8.82
N LYS A 263 -11.30 -16.51 8.43
CA LYS A 263 -10.24 -17.08 9.27
C LYS A 263 -9.57 -16.08 10.22
N LEU A 264 -9.82 -14.77 10.06
CA LEU A 264 -9.31 -13.76 11.00
C LEU A 264 -9.89 -13.99 12.40
N PRO A 265 -9.05 -14.07 13.46
CA PRO A 265 -9.50 -14.46 14.80
C PRO A 265 -10.19 -13.33 15.56
N ASN A 266 -9.87 -12.06 15.27
CA ASN A 266 -10.45 -10.92 15.95
C ASN A 266 -11.89 -10.69 15.48
N ALA A 267 -12.85 -10.61 16.42
CA ALA A 267 -14.25 -10.34 16.13
C ALA A 267 -14.47 -8.90 15.60
N ASP A 268 -13.61 -7.93 15.95
CA ASP A 268 -13.59 -6.59 15.37
C ASP A 268 -12.93 -6.64 13.97
N LYS A 269 -13.68 -7.18 13.01
CA LYS A 269 -13.25 -7.31 11.61
C LYS A 269 -14.35 -6.89 10.64
N GLN A 270 -13.95 -6.34 9.51
CA GLN A 270 -14.84 -5.84 8.47
C GLN A 270 -14.41 -6.34 7.09
N PHE A 271 -15.36 -6.45 6.17
CA PHE A 271 -15.13 -6.70 4.76
C PHE A 271 -15.84 -5.65 3.92
N ALA A 272 -15.15 -5.00 2.98
CA ALA A 272 -15.71 -3.96 2.16
C ALA A 272 -15.44 -4.18 0.66
N VAL A 273 -16.48 -4.14 -0.15
CA VAL A 273 -16.39 -4.03 -1.60
C VAL A 273 -16.63 -2.58 -2.00
N MET A 274 -15.70 -1.98 -2.73
CA MET A 274 -15.73 -0.57 -3.10
C MET A 274 -16.30 -0.40 -4.51
N ALA A 275 -17.50 0.15 -4.60
CA ALA A 275 -18.22 0.32 -5.87
C ALA A 275 -17.46 1.24 -6.85
N GLY A 276 -17.36 0.82 -8.11
CA GLY A 276 -16.70 1.56 -9.18
C GLY A 276 -15.18 1.72 -9.04
N ILE A 277 -14.55 0.91 -8.18
CA ILE A 277 -13.10 0.88 -7.95
C ILE A 277 -12.49 -0.34 -8.64
N SER A 278 -11.37 -0.16 -9.33
CA SER A 278 -10.49 -1.23 -9.77
C SER A 278 -9.29 -1.38 -8.83
N HIS A 279 -8.10 -1.76 -9.31
CA HIS A 279 -6.98 -2.13 -8.43
C HIS A 279 -6.33 -0.98 -7.66
N ALA A 280 -6.19 0.22 -8.24
CA ALA A 280 -5.46 1.35 -7.64
C ALA A 280 -6.42 2.27 -6.86
N SER A 281 -6.84 1.87 -5.68
CA SER A 281 -7.98 2.42 -4.93
C SER A 281 -7.99 3.95 -4.78
N PHE A 282 -6.86 4.58 -4.45
CA PHE A 282 -6.80 6.03 -4.23
C PHE A 282 -6.78 6.87 -5.51
N GLN A 283 -6.39 6.31 -6.63
CA GLN A 283 -6.32 7.00 -7.92
C GLN A 283 -7.59 6.85 -8.76
N GLN A 284 -8.61 6.15 -8.25
CA GLN A 284 -9.88 5.95 -8.94
C GLN A 284 -10.80 7.18 -8.81
N LYS A 285 -11.82 7.30 -9.67
CA LYS A 285 -12.82 8.37 -9.59
C LYS A 285 -13.58 8.34 -8.26
N ASN A 286 -13.87 7.14 -7.75
CA ASN A 286 -14.59 6.92 -6.50
C ASN A 286 -13.69 6.90 -5.24
N TYR A 287 -12.47 7.45 -5.28
CA TYR A 287 -11.50 7.44 -4.18
C TYR A 287 -12.06 7.92 -2.83
N ARG A 288 -13.05 8.81 -2.82
CA ARG A 288 -13.69 9.30 -1.59
C ARG A 288 -14.46 8.21 -0.83
N VAL A 289 -14.94 7.17 -1.54
CA VAL A 289 -15.53 5.97 -0.91
C VAL A 289 -14.45 5.26 -0.08
N VAL A 290 -13.25 5.12 -0.64
CA VAL A 290 -12.10 4.51 0.05
C VAL A 290 -11.74 5.32 1.30
N TYR A 291 -11.66 6.64 1.18
CA TYR A 291 -11.36 7.53 2.31
C TYR A 291 -12.39 7.42 3.43
N HIS A 292 -13.68 7.40 3.08
CA HIS A 292 -14.76 7.27 4.06
C HIS A 292 -14.68 5.95 4.82
N ILE A 293 -14.49 4.83 4.12
CA ILE A 293 -14.36 3.49 4.73
C ILE A 293 -13.17 3.47 5.69
N LEU A 294 -12.00 3.91 5.24
CA LEU A 294 -10.79 3.93 6.06
C LEU A 294 -10.92 4.86 7.28
N HIS A 295 -11.48 6.07 7.10
CA HIS A 295 -11.69 7.00 8.21
C HIS A 295 -12.62 6.39 9.26
N SER A 296 -13.76 5.84 8.85
CA SER A 296 -14.71 5.17 9.74
C SER A 296 -14.03 4.01 10.49
N PHE A 297 -13.24 3.19 9.81
CA PHE A 297 -12.57 2.05 10.41
C PHE A 297 -11.47 2.47 11.41
N PHE A 298 -10.62 3.45 11.06
CA PHE A 298 -9.52 3.88 11.93
C PHE A 298 -9.98 4.73 13.13
N THR A 299 -11.16 5.34 13.06
CA THR A 299 -11.76 6.10 14.18
C THR A 299 -12.82 5.34 14.95
N GLN A 300 -13.10 4.09 14.55
CA GLN A 300 -14.09 3.26 15.25
C GLN A 300 -13.68 3.07 16.71
N PRO A 301 -14.61 3.29 17.66
CA PRO A 301 -14.34 3.03 19.08
C PRO A 301 -14.09 1.55 19.31
N ASP A 302 -13.26 1.24 20.31
CA ASP A 302 -13.08 -0.14 20.74
C ASP A 302 -14.40 -0.71 21.29
N PRO A 303 -14.70 -2.01 21.04
CA PRO A 303 -15.88 -2.65 21.60
C PRO A 303 -15.89 -2.56 23.12
N ALA A 304 -16.99 -2.07 23.67
CA ALA A 304 -17.17 -1.99 25.12
C ALA A 304 -17.36 -3.37 25.78
N TYR A 305 -17.92 -4.32 25.02
CA TYR A 305 -18.06 -5.72 25.44
C TYR A 305 -17.16 -6.62 24.60
N ARG A 306 -16.39 -7.46 25.30
CA ARG A 306 -15.60 -8.56 24.69
C ARG A 306 -15.85 -9.81 25.55
N ALA A 307 -16.30 -10.90 24.93
CA ALA A 307 -16.50 -12.19 25.60
C ALA A 307 -15.17 -12.83 25.98
#